data_c305fa87a005b41ba1448cd295aaf0a6
#
_entry.id   c305fa87a005b41ba1448cd295aaf0a6
#
_cell.length_a   1.000
_cell.length_b   1.000
_cell.length_c   1.000
_cell.angle_alpha   90.00
_cell.angle_beta   90.00
_cell.angle_gamma   90.00
#
_symmetry.space_group_name_H-M   'P 1'
#
loop_
_entity.id
_entity.type
_entity.pdbx_description
1 polymer ?
#
loop_
_entity_poly.entity_id
_entity_poly.type
_entity_poly.pdbx_seq_one_letter_code
_entity_poly.pdbx_strand_id
1 'polypeptide(L)'
;MRSLWNTPYFGSLIFSIWRADARRKLALASPWIDREDQLLEIGSGPGSVLFEFREAGFQIDAIDVTDTSFAPTRVPTLYDGRNMPYQADAYDTALLLTVLHHTPEPDQILLETSRIARRIIILEDVYDGPWQRKYTKVADSITNLEFFGHPHSNRSDAEWRESFTRLNLNLLHGQVHSFASVFKQALYVVERADTS
;
A
#
# COMPACT_ATOMS: atom_id res chain seq x y z
N MET A 1 22.45 9.24 -2.35
CA MET A 1 21.54 8.80 -3.44
C MET A 1 20.62 9.88 -4.00
N ARG A 2 20.39 11.02 -3.32
CA ARG A 2 19.54 12.14 -3.85
C ARG A 2 20.03 12.83 -5.13
N SER A 3 21.27 12.66 -5.59
CA SER A 3 21.82 13.47 -6.69
C SER A 3 21.48 12.99 -8.12
N LEU A 4 21.20 11.69 -8.32
CA LEU A 4 20.80 11.15 -9.63
C LEU A 4 19.32 11.38 -9.93
N TRP A 5 18.49 11.42 -8.89
CA TRP A 5 17.04 11.64 -8.97
C TRP A 5 16.66 13.09 -9.33
N ASN A 6 17.57 14.03 -9.11
CA ASN A 6 17.37 15.46 -9.36
C ASN A 6 17.63 15.88 -10.83
N THR A 7 17.94 14.95 -11.74
CA THR A 7 18.05 15.28 -13.16
C THR A 7 16.65 15.30 -13.79
N PRO A 8 16.23 16.38 -14.45
CA PRO A 8 14.83 16.57 -14.91
C PRO A 8 14.32 15.45 -15.82
N TYR A 9 15.20 14.89 -16.65
CA TYR A 9 14.84 13.83 -17.62
C TYR A 9 14.74 12.45 -16.99
N PHE A 10 15.69 12.08 -16.14
CA PHE A 10 15.71 10.75 -15.51
C PHE A 10 14.60 10.60 -14.47
N GLY A 11 14.38 11.64 -13.69
CA GLY A 11 13.29 11.71 -12.73
C GLY A 11 11.91 11.59 -13.37
N SER A 12 11.65 12.24 -14.50
CA SER A 12 10.36 12.17 -15.18
C SER A 12 10.07 10.80 -15.77
N LEU A 13 11.09 10.08 -16.29
CA LEU A 13 10.93 8.73 -16.83
C LEU A 13 10.56 7.73 -15.72
N ILE A 14 11.29 7.76 -14.61
CA ILE A 14 11.02 6.88 -13.48
C ILE A 14 9.64 7.17 -12.87
N PHE A 15 9.31 8.44 -12.70
CA PHE A 15 7.99 8.82 -12.22
C PHE A 15 6.87 8.34 -13.17
N SER A 16 7.11 8.31 -14.49
CA SER A 16 6.16 7.77 -15.45
C SER A 16 5.93 6.26 -15.28
N ILE A 17 6.97 5.50 -14.91
CA ILE A 17 6.85 4.07 -14.60
C ILE A 17 6.00 3.88 -13.33
N TRP A 18 6.29 4.62 -12.27
CA TRP A 18 5.51 4.58 -11.03
C TRP A 18 4.06 5.00 -11.24
N ARG A 19 3.81 5.98 -12.10
CA ARG A 19 2.45 6.37 -12.48
C ARG A 19 1.68 5.27 -13.20
N ALA A 20 2.36 4.49 -14.06
CA ALA A 20 1.71 3.36 -14.73
C ALA A 20 1.26 2.29 -13.72
N ASP A 21 2.07 1.97 -12.72
CA ASP A 21 1.68 1.07 -11.63
C ASP A 21 0.58 1.70 -10.75
N ALA A 22 0.67 2.98 -10.44
CA ALA A 22 -0.35 3.70 -9.68
C ALA A 22 -1.71 3.70 -10.37
N ARG A 23 -1.76 3.85 -11.69
CA ARG A 23 -3.02 3.72 -12.48
C ARG A 23 -3.60 2.31 -12.42
N ARG A 24 -2.74 1.29 -12.45
CA ARG A 24 -3.18 -0.09 -12.26
C ARG A 24 -3.76 -0.30 -10.85
N LYS A 25 -3.08 0.21 -9.81
CA LYS A 25 -3.57 0.19 -8.42
C LYS A 25 -4.90 0.92 -8.29
N LEU A 26 -5.03 2.10 -8.90
CA LEU A 26 -6.30 2.85 -8.96
C LEU A 26 -7.41 2.02 -9.62
N ALA A 27 -7.15 1.39 -10.77
CA ALA A 27 -8.14 0.57 -11.46
C ALA A 27 -8.62 -0.63 -10.63
N LEU A 28 -7.74 -1.21 -9.81
CA LEU A 28 -8.07 -2.32 -8.91
C LEU A 28 -8.85 -1.86 -7.67
N ALA A 29 -8.52 -0.71 -7.12
CA ALA A 29 -9.10 -0.20 -5.87
C ALA A 29 -10.42 0.56 -6.09
N SER A 30 -10.53 1.36 -7.16
CA SER A 30 -11.67 2.27 -7.37
C SER A 30 -13.05 1.61 -7.39
N PRO A 31 -13.27 0.34 -7.79
CA PRO A 31 -14.58 -0.30 -7.68
C PRO A 31 -15.09 -0.46 -6.24
N TRP A 32 -14.21 -0.30 -5.25
CA TRP A 32 -14.49 -0.47 -3.83
C TRP A 32 -14.52 0.84 -3.05
N ILE A 33 -14.44 1.98 -3.75
CA ILE A 33 -14.35 3.32 -3.17
C ILE A 33 -15.54 4.16 -3.65
N ASP A 34 -16.25 4.75 -2.73
CA ASP A 34 -17.27 5.72 -3.05
C ASP A 34 -16.64 7.08 -3.40
N ARG A 35 -17.26 7.86 -4.29
CA ARG A 35 -16.68 9.12 -4.77
C ARG A 35 -16.50 10.17 -3.69
N GLU A 36 -17.33 10.12 -2.68
CA GLU A 36 -17.36 11.04 -1.54
C GLU A 36 -16.43 10.60 -0.41
N ASP A 37 -15.85 9.38 -0.49
CA ASP A 37 -14.95 8.86 0.55
C ASP A 37 -13.75 9.78 0.77
N GLN A 38 -13.45 10.06 2.04
CA GLN A 38 -12.16 10.61 2.46
C GLN A 38 -11.15 9.47 2.56
N LEU A 39 -10.14 9.50 1.68
CA LEU A 39 -9.15 8.43 1.57
C LEU A 39 -7.86 8.77 2.31
N LEU A 40 -7.21 7.74 2.86
CA LEU A 40 -5.84 7.83 3.35
C LEU A 40 -4.95 6.78 2.68
N GLU A 41 -3.91 7.21 1.98
CA GLU A 41 -2.82 6.34 1.52
C GLU A 41 -1.78 6.19 2.64
N ILE A 42 -1.49 4.96 3.03
CA ILE A 42 -0.46 4.63 4.03
C ILE A 42 0.75 4.03 3.31
N GLY A 43 1.93 4.64 3.51
CA GLY A 43 3.14 4.26 2.78
C GLY A 43 3.14 4.83 1.36
N SER A 44 3.09 6.15 1.24
CA SER A 44 2.91 6.84 -0.06
C SER A 44 4.14 6.82 -0.97
N GLY A 45 5.32 6.54 -0.42
CA GLY A 45 6.57 6.49 -1.17
C GLY A 45 6.78 7.71 -2.07
N PRO A 46 6.95 7.54 -3.40
CA PRO A 46 7.19 8.66 -4.33
C PRO A 46 5.94 9.54 -4.58
N GLY A 47 4.77 9.20 -4.02
CA GLY A 47 3.52 9.94 -4.17
C GLY A 47 2.83 9.75 -5.52
N SER A 48 3.12 8.65 -6.22
CA SER A 48 2.51 8.37 -7.52
C SER A 48 1.04 7.96 -7.40
N VAL A 49 0.68 7.18 -6.37
CA VAL A 49 -0.70 6.78 -6.09
C VAL A 49 -1.50 8.00 -5.67
N LEU A 50 -1.03 8.77 -4.70
CA LEU A 50 -1.64 10.05 -4.29
C LEU A 50 -1.93 10.95 -5.51
N PHE A 51 -0.98 11.02 -6.46
CA PHE A 51 -1.15 11.82 -7.67
C PHE A 51 -2.27 11.29 -8.57
N GLU A 52 -2.27 9.99 -8.91
CA GLU A 52 -3.25 9.42 -9.84
C GLU A 52 -4.67 9.41 -9.25
N PHE A 53 -4.81 9.20 -7.93
CA PHE A 53 -6.12 9.28 -7.27
C PHE A 53 -6.68 10.71 -7.24
N ARG A 54 -5.84 11.72 -6.99
CA ARG A 54 -6.25 13.14 -7.07
C ARG A 54 -6.63 13.54 -8.50
N GLU A 55 -5.86 13.14 -9.52
CA GLU A 55 -6.19 13.38 -10.92
C GLU A 55 -7.52 12.69 -11.32
N ALA A 56 -7.84 11.56 -10.69
CA ALA A 56 -9.12 10.89 -10.89
C ALA A 56 -10.28 11.51 -10.11
N GLY A 57 -10.04 12.57 -9.30
CA GLY A 57 -11.04 13.33 -8.58
C GLY A 57 -11.39 12.77 -7.20
N PHE A 58 -10.56 11.89 -6.61
CA PHE A 58 -10.73 11.42 -5.24
C PHE A 58 -10.13 12.41 -4.22
N GLN A 59 -10.75 12.50 -3.05
CA GLN A 59 -10.21 13.21 -1.90
C GLN A 59 -9.30 12.26 -1.13
N ILE A 60 -7.99 12.50 -1.19
CA ILE A 60 -7.01 11.58 -0.62
C ILE A 60 -5.87 12.34 0.05
N ASP A 61 -5.56 11.93 1.28
CA ASP A 61 -4.37 12.30 2.03
C ASP A 61 -3.36 11.16 2.03
N ALA A 62 -2.13 11.44 2.45
CA ALA A 62 -1.07 10.45 2.51
C ALA A 62 -0.27 10.56 3.81
N ILE A 63 0.18 9.40 4.31
CA ILE A 63 1.05 9.28 5.48
C ILE A 63 2.20 8.31 5.18
N ASP A 64 3.40 8.63 5.65
CA ASP A 64 4.58 7.79 5.50
C ASP A 64 5.55 7.96 6.68
N VAL A 65 6.47 7.03 6.86
CA VAL A 65 7.55 7.14 7.87
C VAL A 65 8.69 8.03 7.40
N THR A 66 8.80 8.25 6.10
CA THR A 66 9.81 9.11 5.47
C THR A 66 9.21 9.88 4.30
N ASP A 67 9.69 11.10 4.06
CA ASP A 67 9.35 11.84 2.85
C ASP A 67 10.29 11.45 1.70
N THR A 68 9.78 10.61 0.80
CA THR A 68 10.41 10.27 -0.48
C THR A 68 9.65 10.82 -1.68
N SER A 69 8.72 11.74 -1.44
CA SER A 69 7.86 12.33 -2.45
C SER A 69 8.65 13.00 -3.59
N PHE A 70 8.15 12.83 -4.80
CA PHE A 70 8.79 13.32 -6.01
C PHE A 70 8.51 14.80 -6.30
N ALA A 71 7.50 15.38 -5.66
CA ALA A 71 7.12 16.77 -5.80
C ALA A 71 6.52 17.32 -4.49
N PRO A 72 6.73 18.64 -4.20
CA PRO A 72 6.26 19.26 -2.97
C PRO A 72 4.75 19.15 -2.70
N THR A 73 3.95 19.04 -3.77
CA THR A 73 2.48 18.87 -3.66
C THR A 73 2.02 17.46 -3.25
N ARG A 74 2.95 16.55 -3.03
CA ARG A 74 2.70 15.13 -2.71
C ARG A 74 3.34 14.71 -1.40
N VAL A 75 3.78 15.67 -0.60
CA VAL A 75 4.43 15.41 0.70
C VAL A 75 3.44 14.73 1.64
N PRO A 76 3.77 13.55 2.18
CA PRO A 76 2.93 12.87 3.15
C PRO A 76 3.03 13.52 4.53
N THR A 77 2.03 13.27 5.37
CA THR A 77 2.19 13.45 6.82
C THR A 77 3.20 12.43 7.33
N LEU A 78 4.18 12.85 8.13
CA LEU A 78 5.16 11.92 8.70
C LEU A 78 4.68 11.36 10.04
N TYR A 79 4.94 10.05 10.26
CA TYR A 79 4.62 9.38 11.53
C TYR A 79 5.71 8.38 11.93
N ASP A 80 5.56 7.78 13.10
CA ASP A 80 6.59 6.90 13.72
C ASP A 80 6.57 5.43 13.21
N GLY A 81 5.67 5.11 12.28
CA GLY A 81 5.48 3.75 11.78
C GLY A 81 4.64 2.85 12.69
N ARG A 82 4.02 3.41 13.72
CA ARG A 82 3.18 2.69 14.69
C ARG A 82 1.88 3.40 14.98
N ASN A 83 1.95 4.66 15.40
CA ASN A 83 0.80 5.45 15.82
C ASN A 83 0.50 6.52 14.76
N MET A 84 -0.63 6.44 14.10
CA MET A 84 -1.02 7.43 13.11
C MET A 84 -1.69 8.62 13.81
N PRO A 85 -1.29 9.88 13.47
CA PRO A 85 -1.74 11.08 14.20
C PRO A 85 -3.16 11.51 13.83
N TYR A 86 -4.08 10.55 13.72
CA TYR A 86 -5.47 10.76 13.37
C TYR A 86 -6.39 10.19 14.45
N GLN A 87 -7.59 10.76 14.58
CA GLN A 87 -8.64 10.22 15.45
C GLN A 87 -9.24 8.94 14.86
N ALA A 88 -9.94 8.19 15.69
CA ALA A 88 -10.72 7.05 15.20
C ALA A 88 -11.74 7.52 14.16
N ASP A 89 -11.95 6.71 13.12
CA ASP A 89 -12.90 6.95 12.03
C ASP A 89 -12.69 8.31 11.32
N ALA A 90 -11.43 8.78 11.24
CA ALA A 90 -11.10 10.02 10.55
C ALA A 90 -11.21 9.92 9.02
N TYR A 91 -11.17 8.69 8.48
CA TYR A 91 -11.26 8.39 7.05
C TYR A 91 -12.31 7.31 6.79
N ASP A 92 -12.93 7.35 5.62
CA ASP A 92 -13.88 6.32 5.20
C ASP A 92 -13.15 5.07 4.73
N THR A 93 -12.11 5.27 3.91
CA THR A 93 -11.32 4.18 3.32
C THR A 93 -9.82 4.45 3.40
N ALA A 94 -9.05 3.47 3.88
CA ALA A 94 -7.59 3.48 3.86
C ALA A 94 -7.03 2.56 2.77
N LEU A 95 -5.92 2.97 2.17
CA LEU A 95 -5.22 2.26 1.11
C LEU A 95 -3.84 1.81 1.60
N LEU A 96 -3.59 0.51 1.58
CA LEU A 96 -2.31 -0.15 1.86
C LEU A 96 -1.85 -0.88 0.60
N LEU A 97 -1.17 -0.17 -0.30
CA LEU A 97 -0.88 -0.65 -1.65
C LEU A 97 0.60 -1.02 -1.83
N THR A 98 0.96 -2.27 -1.52
CA THR A 98 2.33 -2.80 -1.55
C THR A 98 3.25 -2.16 -0.50
N VAL A 99 2.78 -2.10 0.75
CA VAL A 99 3.50 -1.46 1.86
C VAL A 99 3.70 -2.38 3.06
N LEU A 100 2.77 -3.30 3.33
CA LEU A 100 2.79 -4.10 4.56
C LEU A 100 3.99 -5.06 4.61
N HIS A 101 4.45 -5.57 3.48
CA HIS A 101 5.62 -6.44 3.42
C HIS A 101 6.95 -5.72 3.73
N HIS A 102 6.97 -4.39 3.73
CA HIS A 102 8.11 -3.57 4.17
C HIS A 102 8.07 -3.26 5.67
N THR A 103 7.01 -3.63 6.37
CA THR A 103 6.87 -3.34 7.80
C THR A 103 7.29 -4.54 8.66
N PRO A 104 7.93 -4.32 9.82
CA PRO A 104 8.26 -5.42 10.73
C PRO A 104 7.04 -6.05 11.39
N GLU A 105 5.99 -5.27 11.60
CA GLU A 105 4.78 -5.65 12.33
C GLU A 105 3.50 -5.31 11.54
N PRO A 106 3.23 -6.01 10.40
CA PRO A 106 2.12 -5.67 9.52
C PRO A 106 0.74 -5.76 10.20
N ASP A 107 0.57 -6.65 11.18
CA ASP A 107 -0.68 -6.77 11.93
C ASP A 107 -0.94 -5.53 12.80
N GLN A 108 0.10 -4.91 13.35
CA GLN A 108 -0.06 -3.68 14.12
C GLN A 108 -0.47 -2.51 13.23
N ILE A 109 0.10 -2.43 12.03
CA ILE A 109 -0.32 -1.43 11.04
C ILE A 109 -1.77 -1.64 10.62
N LEU A 110 -2.19 -2.89 10.37
CA LEU A 110 -3.58 -3.20 10.05
C LEU A 110 -4.53 -2.82 11.18
N LEU A 111 -4.17 -3.11 12.42
CA LEU A 111 -4.97 -2.77 13.60
C LEU A 111 -5.10 -1.24 13.74
N GLU A 112 -3.99 -0.51 13.63
CA GLU A 112 -4.01 0.94 13.70
C GLU A 112 -4.78 1.57 12.51
N THR A 113 -4.64 1.00 11.31
CA THR A 113 -5.42 1.41 10.14
C THR A 113 -6.92 1.19 10.38
N SER A 114 -7.32 0.07 10.99
CA SER A 114 -8.73 -0.21 11.30
C SER A 114 -9.32 0.70 12.37
N ARG A 115 -8.47 1.34 13.18
CA ARG A 115 -8.91 2.36 14.13
C ARG A 115 -9.29 3.66 13.43
N ILE A 116 -8.53 4.05 12.40
CA ILE A 116 -8.69 5.35 11.73
C ILE A 116 -9.59 5.31 10.51
N ALA A 117 -9.79 4.14 9.91
CA ALA A 117 -10.65 3.96 8.75
C ALA A 117 -11.54 2.73 8.91
N ARG A 118 -12.79 2.84 8.47
CA ARG A 118 -13.74 1.73 8.52
C ARG A 118 -13.39 0.65 7.50
N ARG A 119 -13.09 1.04 6.27
CA ARG A 119 -12.72 0.14 5.16
C ARG A 119 -11.24 0.23 4.88
N ILE A 120 -10.62 -0.91 4.59
CA ILE A 120 -9.22 -0.99 4.22
C ILE A 120 -9.10 -1.76 2.90
N ILE A 121 -8.46 -1.15 1.91
CA ILE A 121 -8.11 -1.80 0.65
C ILE A 121 -6.62 -2.11 0.68
N ILE A 122 -6.30 -3.39 0.54
CA ILE A 122 -4.94 -3.91 0.65
C ILE A 122 -4.57 -4.56 -0.66
N LEU A 123 -3.44 -4.16 -1.22
CA LEU A 123 -2.83 -4.85 -2.38
C LEU A 123 -1.42 -5.28 -1.97
N GLU A 124 -1.16 -6.59 -1.92
CA GLU A 124 0.12 -7.12 -1.47
C GLU A 124 0.63 -8.23 -2.37
N ASP A 125 1.95 -8.35 -2.45
CA ASP A 125 2.60 -9.46 -3.11
C ASP A 125 2.44 -10.73 -2.27
N VAL A 126 1.93 -11.80 -2.88
CA VAL A 126 1.71 -13.08 -2.23
C VAL A 126 2.50 -14.19 -2.91
N TYR A 127 2.78 -15.27 -2.19
CA TYR A 127 3.49 -16.42 -2.70
C TYR A 127 2.75 -17.74 -2.41
N ASP A 128 2.90 -18.73 -3.30
CA ASP A 128 2.27 -20.06 -3.15
C ASP A 128 3.23 -21.12 -2.60
N GLY A 129 4.47 -20.77 -2.28
CA GLY A 129 5.43 -21.76 -1.78
C GLY A 129 6.84 -21.20 -1.55
N PRO A 130 7.71 -22.00 -0.88
CA PRO A 130 9.02 -21.54 -0.41
C PRO A 130 9.96 -21.08 -1.54
N TRP A 131 9.84 -21.65 -2.72
CA TRP A 131 10.63 -21.25 -3.88
C TRP A 131 10.20 -19.89 -4.43
N GLN A 132 8.90 -19.65 -4.54
CA GLN A 132 8.34 -18.39 -5.00
C GLN A 132 8.64 -17.26 -4.01
N ARG A 133 8.59 -17.54 -2.70
CA ARG A 133 9.00 -16.60 -1.65
C ARG A 133 10.42 -16.06 -1.86
N LYS A 134 11.36 -16.91 -2.30
CA LYS A 134 12.75 -16.50 -2.56
C LYS A 134 12.86 -15.61 -3.81
N TYR A 135 12.11 -15.92 -4.86
CA TYR A 135 12.09 -15.12 -6.10
C TYR A 135 11.40 -13.78 -5.92
N THR A 136 10.29 -13.72 -5.19
CA THR A 136 9.57 -12.47 -4.89
C THR A 136 10.48 -11.49 -4.14
N LYS A 137 11.24 -11.96 -3.14
CA LYS A 137 12.22 -11.12 -2.42
C LYS A 137 13.31 -10.52 -3.31
N VAL A 138 13.83 -11.29 -4.26
CA VAL A 138 14.88 -10.82 -5.19
C VAL A 138 14.32 -9.78 -6.17
N ALA A 139 13.13 -10.03 -6.69
CA ALA A 139 12.50 -9.13 -7.65
C ALA A 139 12.05 -7.81 -7.00
N ASP A 140 11.54 -7.86 -5.79
CA ASP A 140 11.16 -6.70 -4.99
C ASP A 140 12.38 -5.80 -4.71
N SER A 141 13.51 -6.39 -4.35
CA SER A 141 14.78 -5.67 -4.18
C SER A 141 15.24 -4.97 -5.47
N ILE A 142 14.96 -5.54 -6.65
CA ILE A 142 15.34 -4.95 -7.94
C ILE A 142 14.37 -3.83 -8.35
N THR A 143 13.08 -4.02 -8.16
CA THR A 143 12.05 -3.02 -8.56
C THR A 143 12.05 -1.79 -7.69
N ASN A 144 12.34 -1.93 -6.40
CA ASN A 144 12.38 -0.82 -5.45
C ASN A 144 13.77 -0.17 -5.34
N LEU A 145 14.81 -0.71 -6.04
CA LEU A 145 16.21 -0.27 -5.92
C LEU A 145 16.74 -0.28 -4.47
N GLU A 146 16.12 -1.07 -3.60
CA GLU A 146 16.47 -1.21 -2.19
C GLU A 146 17.16 -2.56 -1.95
N PHE A 147 18.48 -2.57 -2.05
CA PHE A 147 19.28 -3.79 -1.93
C PHE A 147 19.60 -4.20 -0.49
N PHE A 148 19.33 -3.37 0.52
CA PHE A 148 19.70 -3.65 1.92
C PHE A 148 18.73 -3.00 2.93
N GLY A 149 18.25 -3.80 3.88
CA GLY A 149 17.86 -3.28 5.20
C GLY A 149 16.39 -3.34 5.61
N HIS A 150 15.47 -3.82 4.78
CA HIS A 150 14.06 -3.93 5.19
C HIS A 150 13.67 -5.36 5.57
N PRO A 151 12.89 -5.54 6.66
CA PRO A 151 12.31 -6.84 6.98
C PRO A 151 11.28 -7.21 5.90
N HIS A 152 11.52 -8.29 5.18
CA HIS A 152 10.56 -8.82 4.21
C HIS A 152 9.55 -9.70 4.94
N SER A 153 8.41 -9.13 5.30
CA SER A 153 7.28 -9.82 5.94
C SER A 153 6.22 -10.32 4.93
N ASN A 154 6.67 -10.73 3.72
CA ASN A 154 5.76 -11.28 2.72
C ASN A 154 5.00 -12.47 3.29
N ARG A 155 3.69 -12.51 3.06
CA ARG A 155 2.76 -13.57 3.48
C ARG A 155 2.10 -14.23 2.28
N SER A 156 1.67 -15.48 2.46
CA SER A 156 0.76 -16.15 1.53
C SER A 156 -0.66 -15.59 1.66
N ASP A 157 -1.52 -15.88 0.69
CA ASP A 157 -2.95 -15.54 0.77
C ASP A 157 -3.60 -16.10 2.04
N ALA A 158 -3.28 -17.34 2.41
CA ALA A 158 -3.81 -17.97 3.62
C ALA A 158 -3.37 -17.23 4.91
N GLU A 159 -2.10 -16.84 5.01
CA GLU A 159 -1.57 -16.11 6.17
C GLU A 159 -2.20 -14.70 6.29
N TRP A 160 -2.51 -14.02 5.18
CA TRP A 160 -3.24 -12.74 5.21
C TRP A 160 -4.67 -12.92 5.71
N ARG A 161 -5.40 -13.93 5.21
CA ARG A 161 -6.77 -14.23 5.65
C ARG A 161 -6.82 -14.62 7.14
N GLU A 162 -5.83 -15.36 7.62
CA GLU A 162 -5.68 -15.67 9.05
C GLU A 162 -5.45 -14.38 9.88
N SER A 163 -4.63 -13.45 9.38
CA SER A 163 -4.41 -12.16 10.03
C SER A 163 -5.71 -11.36 10.12
N PHE A 164 -6.50 -11.29 9.06
CA PHE A 164 -7.78 -10.57 9.09
C PHE A 164 -8.73 -11.18 10.13
N THR A 165 -8.83 -12.49 10.20
CA THR A 165 -9.65 -13.19 11.21
C THR A 165 -9.17 -12.87 12.62
N ARG A 166 -7.85 -12.96 12.88
CA ARG A 166 -7.25 -12.68 14.19
C ARG A 166 -7.47 -11.23 14.64
N LEU A 167 -7.45 -10.30 13.70
CA LEU A 167 -7.64 -8.87 13.94
C LEU A 167 -9.11 -8.43 13.95
N ASN A 168 -10.05 -9.38 13.85
CA ASN A 168 -11.50 -9.11 13.79
C ASN A 168 -11.86 -8.17 12.62
N LEU A 169 -11.24 -8.41 11.45
CA LEU A 169 -11.53 -7.72 10.19
C LEU A 169 -12.37 -8.63 9.30
N ASN A 170 -13.52 -8.14 8.86
CA ASN A 170 -14.40 -8.84 7.95
C ASN A 170 -13.87 -8.74 6.52
N LEU A 171 -13.52 -9.86 5.89
CA LEU A 171 -13.09 -9.91 4.50
C LEU A 171 -14.31 -9.81 3.58
N LEU A 172 -14.47 -8.67 2.90
CA LEU A 172 -15.53 -8.44 1.92
C LEU A 172 -15.16 -8.95 0.53
N HIS A 173 -13.89 -8.82 0.15
CA HIS A 173 -13.36 -9.27 -1.13
C HIS A 173 -11.92 -9.75 -0.97
N GLY A 174 -11.56 -10.80 -1.71
CA GLY A 174 -10.19 -11.31 -1.76
C GLY A 174 -9.94 -12.02 -3.08
N GLN A 175 -9.07 -11.45 -3.92
CA GLN A 175 -8.74 -11.99 -5.22
C GLN A 175 -7.24 -11.94 -5.47
N VAL A 176 -6.68 -13.08 -5.90
CA VAL A 176 -5.28 -13.18 -6.31
C VAL A 176 -5.18 -13.00 -7.82
N HIS A 177 -4.34 -12.09 -8.24
CA HIS A 177 -4.04 -11.81 -9.63
C HIS A 177 -2.60 -12.25 -9.95
N SER A 178 -2.42 -12.92 -11.09
CA SER A 178 -1.09 -13.20 -11.61
C SER A 178 -0.57 -11.98 -12.37
N PHE A 179 0.63 -11.54 -12.02
CA PHE A 179 1.33 -10.47 -12.71
C PHE A 179 2.62 -11.01 -13.33
N ALA A 180 2.85 -10.73 -14.62
CA ALA A 180 4.03 -11.16 -15.37
C ALA A 180 4.36 -12.66 -15.23
N SER A 181 3.36 -13.54 -15.18
CA SER A 181 3.42 -15.01 -15.13
C SER A 181 4.12 -15.64 -13.91
N VAL A 182 4.86 -14.88 -13.13
CA VAL A 182 5.66 -15.37 -11.99
C VAL A 182 5.22 -14.73 -10.67
N PHE A 183 4.77 -13.48 -10.71
CA PHE A 183 4.38 -12.72 -9.52
C PHE A 183 2.88 -12.83 -9.30
N LYS A 184 2.49 -12.94 -8.04
CA LYS A 184 1.10 -12.91 -7.63
C LYS A 184 0.87 -11.75 -6.70
N GLN A 185 -0.17 -10.98 -6.99
CA GLN A 185 -0.66 -9.94 -6.09
C GLN A 185 -2.07 -10.27 -5.67
N ALA A 186 -2.37 -10.08 -4.40
CA ALA A 186 -3.69 -10.23 -3.85
C ALA A 186 -4.29 -8.88 -3.51
N LEU A 187 -5.50 -8.65 -4.00
CA LEU A 187 -6.35 -7.54 -3.59
C LEU A 187 -7.30 -8.03 -2.51
N TYR A 188 -7.29 -7.37 -1.36
CA TYR A 188 -8.26 -7.60 -0.29
C TYR A 188 -9.00 -6.31 0.02
N VAL A 189 -10.28 -6.46 0.31
CA VAL A 189 -11.10 -5.40 0.90
C VAL A 189 -11.62 -5.93 2.22
N VAL A 190 -11.25 -5.26 3.30
CA VAL A 190 -11.70 -5.64 4.65
C VAL A 190 -12.37 -4.46 5.33
N GLU A 191 -13.27 -4.77 6.24
CA GLU A 191 -13.91 -3.78 7.13
C GLU A 191 -13.73 -4.20 8.58
N ARG A 192 -13.62 -3.22 9.46
CA ARG A 192 -13.70 -3.48 10.91
C ARG A 192 -15.05 -4.13 11.22
N ALA A 193 -15.03 -5.25 11.95
CA ALA A 193 -16.27 -5.84 12.46
C ALA A 193 -16.91 -4.89 13.47
N ASP A 194 -18.22 -4.68 13.35
CA ASP A 194 -18.96 -3.91 14.35
C ASP A 194 -18.83 -4.62 15.70
N THR A 195 -18.38 -3.90 16.71
CA THR A 195 -18.43 -4.38 18.11
C THR A 195 -19.86 -4.32 18.56
N SER A 196 -20.48 -5.51 18.66
CA SER A 196 -21.83 -5.69 19.23
C SER A 196 -21.87 -5.30 20.70
#